data_3750ecfc0c10d322a489baa810ceb8fc
#
_entry.id   3750ecfc0c10d322a489baa810ceb8fc
#
_cell.length_a   1.000
_cell.length_b   1.000
_cell.length_c   1.000
_cell.angle_alpha   90.00
_cell.angle_beta   90.00
_cell.angle_gamma   90.00
#
_symmetry.space_group_name_H-M   'P 1'
#
loop_
_entity.id
_entity.type
_entity.pdbx_description
1 polymer ?
#
loop_
_entity_poly.entity_id
_entity_poly.type
_entity_poly.pdbx_seq_one_letter_code
_entity_poly.pdbx_strand_id
1 'polypeptide(L)'
;DTTDMWGNVINRVSHLGFLQNDPNFFYFAYATSDAVKDVSGGEPTYTRKLSYFGRLNYDYAGKYMAQFSLRADAADLSVLPKNKRWGYFPAVSLGWVLSEENFMKGTEDWLSQLKLRASWGQNGSTASLGGYKWNVSIGATGHLAVGDNNNFSYINGYAPSATGNDGLKWETSEQTNIGIDARFLNSRLTVTAC
;
A
#
# COMPACT_ATOMS: atom_id res chain seq x y z
N ASP A 1 -23.05 27.61 -24.59
CA ASP A 1 -21.89 28.29 -25.19
C ASP A 1 -21.89 29.72 -24.67
N THR A 2 -20.87 30.14 -23.98
CA THR A 2 -20.62 31.52 -23.63
C THR A 2 -19.68 32.12 -24.67
N THR A 3 -20.04 33.30 -25.19
CA THR A 3 -19.18 34.05 -26.08
C THR A 3 -18.54 35.22 -25.34
N ASP A 4 -17.30 35.55 -25.66
CA ASP A 4 -16.67 36.76 -25.18
C ASP A 4 -17.32 38.02 -25.79
N MET A 5 -16.88 39.20 -25.36
CA MET A 5 -17.42 40.46 -25.85
C MET A 5 -17.12 40.74 -27.35
N TRP A 6 -16.29 39.91 -27.99
CA TRP A 6 -15.98 39.97 -29.43
C TRP A 6 -16.67 38.86 -30.23
N GLY A 7 -17.57 38.06 -29.59
CA GLY A 7 -18.33 37.03 -30.26
C GLY A 7 -17.59 35.70 -30.45
N ASN A 8 -16.40 35.52 -29.89
CA ASN A 8 -15.69 34.27 -29.92
C ASN A 8 -16.31 33.30 -28.90
N VAL A 9 -16.48 32.06 -29.30
CA VAL A 9 -16.95 31.04 -28.36
C VAL A 9 -15.85 30.76 -27.35
N ILE A 10 -16.02 31.27 -26.15
CA ILE A 10 -15.14 30.96 -25.03
C ILE A 10 -15.62 29.65 -24.46
N ASN A 11 -14.95 28.65 -24.75
CA ASN A 11 -15.11 27.37 -24.10
C ASN A 11 -16.54 26.77 -24.05
N ARG A 12 -16.69 25.75 -24.79
CA ARG A 12 -17.95 25.03 -24.87
C ARG A 12 -18.18 24.05 -23.76
N VAL A 13 -17.18 23.82 -22.99
CA VAL A 13 -17.15 22.59 -22.23
C VAL A 13 -17.71 22.77 -20.87
N SER A 14 -17.34 23.81 -20.24
CA SER A 14 -17.85 24.12 -18.93
C SER A 14 -17.55 25.54 -18.58
N HIS A 15 -18.29 26.08 -17.68
CA HIS A 15 -18.02 27.37 -17.06
C HIS A 15 -16.70 27.39 -16.28
N LEU A 16 -16.03 26.24 -16.18
CA LEU A 16 -14.79 26.03 -15.44
C LEU A 16 -13.57 25.91 -16.34
N GLY A 17 -13.70 25.98 -17.67
CA GLY A 17 -12.59 25.95 -18.61
C GLY A 17 -11.98 24.55 -18.86
N PHE A 18 -12.76 23.50 -18.72
CA PHE A 18 -12.33 22.15 -19.06
C PHE A 18 -12.69 21.76 -20.50
N LEU A 19 -11.91 20.86 -21.09
CA LEU A 19 -12.11 20.39 -22.46
C LEU A 19 -13.37 19.53 -22.65
N GLN A 20 -13.86 18.91 -21.60
CA GLN A 20 -15.06 18.05 -21.62
C GLN A 20 -15.97 18.45 -20.47
N ASN A 21 -17.27 18.44 -20.73
CA ASN A 21 -18.28 18.70 -19.69
C ASN A 21 -18.72 17.38 -19.00
N ASP A 22 -17.76 16.62 -18.58
CA ASP A 22 -17.93 15.36 -17.85
C ASP A 22 -17.19 15.48 -16.52
N PRO A 23 -17.86 15.30 -15.37
CA PRO A 23 -17.23 15.38 -14.04
C PRO A 23 -16.01 14.48 -13.87
N ASN A 24 -15.94 13.37 -14.59
CA ASN A 24 -14.79 12.47 -14.57
C ASN A 24 -13.53 13.08 -15.20
N PHE A 25 -13.65 14.18 -15.93
CA PHE A 25 -12.56 14.88 -16.61
C PHE A 25 -12.32 16.30 -16.05
N PHE A 26 -12.90 16.64 -14.90
CA PHE A 26 -12.69 17.94 -14.25
C PHE A 26 -11.37 17.94 -13.46
N TYR A 27 -10.29 17.66 -14.14
CA TYR A 27 -8.94 17.75 -13.58
C TYR A 27 -8.18 18.90 -14.21
N PHE A 28 -7.36 19.60 -13.43
CA PHE A 28 -6.60 20.74 -13.91
C PHE A 28 -5.68 20.42 -15.10
N ALA A 29 -5.24 19.18 -15.23
CA ALA A 29 -4.47 18.73 -16.39
C ALA A 29 -5.24 18.80 -17.71
N TYR A 30 -6.58 18.76 -17.65
CA TYR A 30 -7.46 18.84 -18.84
C TYR A 30 -8.09 20.23 -19.02
N ALA A 31 -7.67 21.21 -18.23
CA ALA A 31 -8.14 22.58 -18.40
C ALA A 31 -7.60 23.19 -19.70
N THR A 32 -8.37 24.08 -20.30
CA THR A 32 -7.94 24.82 -21.50
C THR A 32 -6.84 25.84 -21.14
N SER A 33 -6.11 26.31 -22.16
CA SER A 33 -5.07 27.33 -21.97
C SER A 33 -5.59 28.65 -21.39
N ASP A 34 -6.88 28.91 -21.58
CA ASP A 34 -7.54 30.18 -21.13
C ASP A 34 -8.16 30.03 -19.74
N ALA A 35 -8.07 28.85 -19.13
CA ALA A 35 -8.51 28.67 -17.76
C ALA A 35 -7.62 29.40 -16.77
N VAL A 36 -8.22 29.86 -15.69
CA VAL A 36 -7.50 30.51 -14.58
C VAL A 36 -6.42 29.54 -14.05
N LYS A 37 -5.16 29.95 -14.09
CA LYS A 37 -4.00 29.11 -13.81
C LYS A 37 -3.49 29.20 -12.37
N ASP A 38 -4.28 29.76 -11.46
CA ASP A 38 -3.87 29.94 -10.07
C ASP A 38 -3.91 28.67 -9.23
N VAL A 39 -4.42 27.58 -9.79
CA VAL A 39 -4.52 26.30 -9.12
C VAL A 39 -3.73 25.26 -9.91
N SER A 40 -2.72 24.68 -9.29
CA SER A 40 -2.02 23.53 -9.85
C SER A 40 -2.83 22.27 -9.58
N GLY A 41 -3.17 21.55 -10.62
CA GLY A 41 -3.82 20.26 -10.54
C GLY A 41 -2.98 19.18 -11.17
N GLY A 42 -3.14 17.96 -10.70
CA GLY A 42 -2.50 16.78 -11.25
C GLY A 42 -3.49 15.91 -12.02
N GLU A 43 -2.95 15.01 -12.82
CA GLU A 43 -3.73 13.93 -13.40
C GLU A 43 -4.11 12.92 -12.31
N PRO A 44 -5.29 12.28 -12.43
CA PRO A 44 -5.68 11.24 -11.51
C PRO A 44 -4.72 10.06 -11.62
N THR A 45 -4.24 9.60 -10.48
CA THR A 45 -3.38 8.43 -10.41
C THR A 45 -4.18 7.24 -9.90
N TYR A 46 -4.20 6.17 -10.67
CA TYR A 46 -4.86 4.92 -10.31
C TYR A 46 -3.83 3.90 -9.85
N THR A 47 -4.02 3.37 -8.66
CA THR A 47 -3.21 2.27 -8.12
C THR A 47 -4.09 1.03 -7.97
N ARG A 48 -3.62 -0.11 -8.44
CA ARG A 48 -4.34 -1.37 -8.36
C ARG A 48 -3.58 -2.33 -7.46
N LYS A 49 -4.30 -2.94 -6.53
CA LYS A 49 -3.76 -3.99 -5.66
C LYS A 49 -4.66 -5.21 -5.76
N LEU A 50 -4.04 -6.37 -5.70
CA LEU A 50 -4.74 -7.65 -5.67
C LEU A 50 -4.22 -8.42 -4.47
N SER A 51 -5.13 -8.95 -3.66
CA SER A 51 -4.78 -9.68 -2.46
C SER A 51 -5.57 -10.99 -2.38
N TYR A 52 -4.87 -12.06 -2.06
CA TYR A 52 -5.47 -13.33 -1.67
C TYR A 52 -5.06 -13.66 -0.26
N PHE A 53 -5.98 -14.21 0.53
CA PHE A 53 -5.63 -14.69 1.84
C PHE A 53 -6.32 -16.01 2.13
N GLY A 54 -5.64 -16.86 2.90
CA GLY A 54 -6.16 -18.11 3.43
C GLY A 54 -5.84 -18.20 4.91
N ARG A 55 -6.74 -18.81 5.69
CA ARG A 55 -6.57 -19.07 7.12
C ARG A 55 -7.05 -20.48 7.45
N LEU A 56 -6.23 -21.18 8.20
CA LEU A 56 -6.55 -22.47 8.76
C LEU A 56 -6.49 -22.39 10.28
N ASN A 57 -7.55 -22.78 10.95
CA ASN A 57 -7.61 -22.87 12.39
C ASN A 57 -7.78 -24.35 12.77
N TYR A 58 -7.01 -24.77 13.76
CA TYR A 58 -7.10 -26.10 14.33
C TYR A 58 -7.23 -25.99 15.84
N ASP A 59 -8.20 -26.67 16.38
CA ASP A 59 -8.42 -26.81 17.81
C ASP A 59 -8.53 -28.29 18.14
N TYR A 60 -7.76 -28.73 19.13
CA TYR A 60 -7.81 -30.08 19.62
C TYR A 60 -8.21 -30.11 21.10
N ALA A 61 -9.38 -30.65 21.36
CA ALA A 61 -9.95 -30.83 22.69
C ALA A 61 -10.01 -29.54 23.55
N GLY A 62 -10.03 -28.36 22.95
CA GLY A 62 -9.96 -27.08 23.67
C GLY A 62 -8.61 -26.81 24.35
N LYS A 63 -7.63 -27.69 24.20
CA LYS A 63 -6.32 -27.62 24.84
C LYS A 63 -5.26 -27.00 23.95
N TYR A 64 -5.20 -27.48 22.71
CA TYR A 64 -4.19 -27.09 21.74
C TYR A 64 -4.85 -26.34 20.59
N MET A 65 -4.44 -25.12 20.39
CA MET A 65 -4.94 -24.26 19.33
C MET A 65 -3.79 -23.90 18.40
N ALA A 66 -4.02 -24.04 17.11
CA ALA A 66 -3.07 -23.61 16.10
C ALA A 66 -3.80 -22.83 15.01
N GLN A 67 -3.23 -21.73 14.60
CA GLN A 67 -3.72 -20.96 13.46
C GLN A 67 -2.56 -20.73 12.51
N PHE A 68 -2.80 -20.99 11.25
CA PHE A 68 -1.93 -20.62 10.15
C PHE A 68 -2.67 -19.68 9.24
N SER A 69 -2.03 -18.61 8.79
CA SER A 69 -2.56 -17.72 7.76
C SER A 69 -1.48 -17.35 6.75
N LEU A 70 -1.89 -17.24 5.51
CA LEU A 70 -1.05 -16.79 4.41
C LEU A 70 -1.78 -15.69 3.65
N ARG A 71 -1.11 -14.59 3.44
CA ARG A 71 -1.58 -13.51 2.59
C ARG A 71 -0.62 -13.31 1.43
N ALA A 72 -1.14 -13.30 0.22
CA ALA A 72 -0.41 -13.02 -1.00
C ALA A 72 -0.92 -11.69 -1.58
N ASP A 73 -0.08 -10.70 -1.65
CA ASP A 73 -0.41 -9.36 -2.13
C ASP A 73 0.38 -9.03 -3.40
N ALA A 74 -0.30 -8.53 -4.42
CA ALA A 74 0.32 -8.00 -5.61
C ALA A 74 0.26 -6.46 -5.60
N ALA A 75 1.40 -5.82 -5.68
CA ALA A 75 1.52 -4.38 -5.84
C ALA A 75 1.27 -3.94 -7.28
N ASP A 76 0.92 -2.67 -7.45
CA ASP A 76 0.80 -2.05 -8.76
C ASP A 76 2.16 -1.99 -9.48
N LEU A 77 2.11 -2.02 -10.83
CA LEU A 77 3.30 -1.92 -11.66
C LEU A 77 4.02 -0.57 -11.51
N SER A 78 3.31 0.47 -11.12
CA SER A 78 3.91 1.76 -10.80
C SER A 78 4.84 1.71 -9.58
N VAL A 79 4.62 0.75 -8.67
CA VAL A 79 5.35 0.66 -7.40
C VAL A 79 6.50 -0.34 -7.49
N LEU A 80 6.25 -1.53 -8.05
CA LEU A 80 7.24 -2.62 -8.13
C LEU A 80 7.36 -3.20 -9.54
N PRO A 81 8.55 -3.67 -9.93
CA PRO A 81 8.76 -4.30 -11.23
C PRO A 81 7.97 -5.61 -11.35
N LYS A 82 7.64 -5.98 -12.56
CA LYS A 82 6.73 -7.10 -12.89
C LYS A 82 7.07 -8.41 -12.17
N ASN A 83 8.35 -8.71 -12.01
CA ASN A 83 8.84 -9.95 -11.38
C ASN A 83 8.89 -9.91 -9.85
N LYS A 84 8.65 -8.75 -9.20
CA LYS A 84 8.73 -8.57 -7.74
C LYS A 84 7.44 -7.98 -7.13
N ARG A 85 6.36 -7.99 -7.89
CA ARG A 85 5.07 -7.45 -7.46
C ARG A 85 4.40 -8.25 -6.35
N TRP A 86 4.61 -9.57 -6.33
CA TRP A 86 4.00 -10.45 -5.36
C TRP A 86 4.83 -10.51 -4.08
N GLY A 87 4.17 -10.23 -2.95
CA GLY A 87 4.66 -10.47 -1.61
C GLY A 87 3.83 -11.57 -0.93
N TYR A 88 4.49 -12.41 -0.14
CA TYR A 88 3.86 -13.48 0.62
C TYR A 88 4.14 -13.26 2.10
N PHE A 89 3.09 -13.20 2.89
CA PHE A 89 3.16 -12.85 4.30
C PHE A 89 2.49 -13.95 5.13
N PRO A 90 3.27 -14.95 5.57
CA PRO A 90 2.79 -15.99 6.46
C PRO A 90 2.68 -15.49 7.89
N ALA A 91 1.72 -16.07 8.64
CA ALA A 91 1.67 -15.91 10.08
C ALA A 91 1.18 -17.21 10.74
N VAL A 92 1.74 -17.50 11.91
CA VAL A 92 1.41 -18.66 12.72
C VAL A 92 1.15 -18.21 14.14
N SER A 93 0.11 -18.75 14.75
CA SER A 93 -0.13 -18.60 16.18
C SER A 93 -0.48 -19.93 16.82
N LEU A 94 0.05 -20.12 18.02
CA LEU A 94 -0.15 -21.32 18.83
C LEU A 94 -0.71 -20.91 20.19
N GLY A 95 -1.61 -21.70 20.70
CA GLY A 95 -2.19 -21.56 22.02
C GLY A 95 -2.23 -22.92 22.72
N TRP A 96 -1.84 -22.94 23.97
CA TRP A 96 -1.90 -24.11 24.81
C TRP A 96 -2.57 -23.78 26.14
N VAL A 97 -3.68 -24.44 26.43
CA VAL A 97 -4.41 -24.30 27.70
C VAL A 97 -3.87 -25.34 28.68
N LEU A 98 -2.89 -24.93 29.46
CA LEU A 98 -2.23 -25.83 30.42
C LEU A 98 -3.18 -26.28 31.51
N SER A 99 -4.12 -25.46 31.95
CA SER A 99 -5.10 -25.80 32.99
C SER A 99 -5.97 -27.03 32.65
N GLU A 100 -6.12 -27.32 31.36
CA GLU A 100 -6.89 -28.50 30.91
C GLU A 100 -6.06 -29.80 30.91
N GLU A 101 -4.77 -29.73 31.24
CA GLU A 101 -3.89 -30.86 31.30
C GLU A 101 -4.09 -31.68 32.59
N ASN A 102 -3.94 -33.02 32.50
CA ASN A 102 -4.16 -33.92 33.63
C ASN A 102 -3.26 -33.62 34.83
N PHE A 103 -2.05 -33.10 34.59
CA PHE A 103 -1.12 -32.74 35.66
C PHE A 103 -1.49 -31.43 36.40
N MET A 104 -2.41 -30.65 35.86
CA MET A 104 -2.86 -29.36 36.45
C MET A 104 -4.20 -29.50 37.20
N LYS A 105 -4.88 -30.67 37.18
CA LYS A 105 -6.17 -30.85 37.83
C LYS A 105 -6.19 -30.56 39.34
N GLY A 106 -5.05 -30.67 40.01
CA GLY A 106 -4.93 -30.30 41.44
C GLY A 106 -4.87 -28.80 41.73
N THR A 107 -4.85 -27.92 40.72
CA THR A 107 -4.75 -26.50 40.88
C THR A 107 -6.05 -25.74 40.61
N GLU A 108 -7.13 -26.45 40.28
CA GLU A 108 -8.41 -25.86 39.86
C GLU A 108 -9.05 -24.98 40.92
N ASP A 109 -8.78 -25.20 42.19
CA ASP A 109 -9.33 -24.42 43.31
C ASP A 109 -8.92 -22.94 43.31
N TRP A 110 -7.70 -22.67 42.85
CA TRP A 110 -7.17 -21.29 42.84
C TRP A 110 -6.78 -20.79 41.45
N LEU A 111 -6.41 -21.67 40.50
CA LEU A 111 -6.04 -21.36 39.12
C LEU A 111 -7.14 -21.85 38.18
N SER A 112 -8.04 -20.96 37.80
CA SER A 112 -9.19 -21.30 36.95
C SER A 112 -8.81 -21.54 35.50
N GLN A 113 -7.78 -20.85 35.01
CA GLN A 113 -7.26 -21.05 33.65
C GLN A 113 -5.80 -20.59 33.55
N LEU A 114 -4.99 -21.37 32.85
CA LEU A 114 -3.65 -20.96 32.44
C LEU A 114 -3.47 -21.28 30.96
N LYS A 115 -3.23 -20.24 30.15
CA LYS A 115 -3.02 -20.37 28.72
C LYS A 115 -1.71 -19.73 28.31
N LEU A 116 -0.90 -20.46 27.57
CA LEU A 116 0.27 -19.95 26.87
C LEU A 116 -0.09 -19.60 25.44
N ARG A 117 0.49 -18.52 24.93
CA ARG A 117 0.34 -18.08 23.55
C ARG A 117 1.70 -17.79 22.96
N ALA A 118 1.88 -18.18 21.70
CA ALA A 118 3.02 -17.79 20.90
C ALA A 118 2.52 -17.46 19.50
N SER A 119 3.02 -16.39 18.94
CA SER A 119 2.72 -16.03 17.55
C SER A 119 3.92 -15.44 16.86
N TRP A 120 4.04 -15.73 15.60
CA TRP A 120 5.01 -15.16 14.69
C TRP A 120 4.30 -14.82 13.38
N GLY A 121 4.68 -13.71 12.77
CA GLY A 121 4.12 -13.33 11.49
C GLY A 121 4.96 -12.30 10.77
N GLN A 122 4.79 -12.29 9.46
CA GLN A 122 5.37 -11.29 8.57
C GLN A 122 4.27 -10.39 8.02
N ASN A 123 4.60 -9.10 7.89
CA ASN A 123 3.76 -8.11 7.23
C ASN A 123 4.56 -7.35 6.19
N GLY A 124 3.91 -7.00 5.08
CA GLY A 124 4.53 -6.30 3.97
C GLY A 124 4.00 -4.88 3.81
N SER A 125 4.90 -3.98 3.46
CA SER A 125 4.57 -2.60 3.12
C SER A 125 5.23 -2.18 1.82
N THR A 126 4.55 -1.34 1.06
CA THR A 126 5.09 -0.61 -0.09
C THR A 126 4.99 0.91 0.10
N ALA A 127 4.66 1.36 1.30
CA ALA A 127 4.39 2.77 1.58
C ALA A 127 5.62 3.68 1.38
N SER A 128 6.82 3.14 1.59
CA SER A 128 8.08 3.85 1.36
C SER A 128 8.49 3.94 -0.11
N LEU A 129 7.83 3.16 -0.98
CA LEU A 129 8.16 3.08 -2.40
C LEU A 129 7.37 4.12 -3.19
N GLY A 130 8.07 5.02 -3.85
CA GLY A 130 7.47 5.97 -4.78
C GLY A 130 7.21 5.34 -6.15
N GLY A 131 6.41 6.04 -6.97
CA GLY A 131 6.08 5.56 -8.31
C GLY A 131 7.31 5.44 -9.23
N TYR A 132 7.39 4.34 -9.95
CA TYR A 132 8.37 4.03 -11.00
C TYR A 132 9.85 4.14 -10.62
N LYS A 133 10.20 4.13 -9.33
CA LYS A 133 11.62 4.16 -8.88
C LYS A 133 12.44 2.95 -9.32
N TRP A 134 11.80 1.90 -9.76
CA TRP A 134 12.44 0.72 -10.31
C TRP A 134 12.88 0.90 -11.78
N ASN A 135 12.37 1.93 -12.47
CA ASN A 135 12.64 2.19 -13.87
C ASN A 135 13.53 3.43 -14.04
N VAL A 136 14.20 3.50 -15.18
CA VAL A 136 14.98 4.69 -15.56
C VAL A 136 14.02 5.77 -16.04
N SER A 137 14.12 6.95 -15.45
CA SER A 137 13.38 8.13 -15.90
C SER A 137 14.24 8.92 -16.90
N ILE A 138 13.62 9.40 -17.96
CA ILE A 138 14.25 10.28 -18.94
C ILE A 138 13.66 11.67 -18.74
N GLY A 139 14.52 12.65 -18.58
CA GLY A 139 14.13 14.05 -18.43
C GLY A 139 14.81 14.96 -19.44
N ALA A 140 14.24 16.12 -19.64
CA ALA A 140 14.87 17.16 -20.44
C ALA A 140 16.11 17.69 -19.72
N THR A 141 17.23 17.76 -20.41
CA THR A 141 18.56 18.12 -19.85
C THR A 141 19.06 19.48 -20.33
N GLY A 142 18.36 20.13 -21.21
CA GLY A 142 18.77 21.42 -21.78
C GLY A 142 18.28 21.59 -23.20
N HIS A 143 18.68 22.68 -23.79
CA HIS A 143 18.32 23.02 -25.17
C HIS A 143 19.55 22.98 -26.05
N LEU A 144 19.44 22.29 -27.17
CA LEU A 144 20.44 22.27 -28.23
C LEU A 144 19.95 23.21 -29.33
N ALA A 145 20.78 24.19 -29.69
CA ALA A 145 20.53 25.03 -30.85
C ALA A 145 20.86 24.24 -32.12
N VAL A 146 19.90 24.12 -33.02
CA VAL A 146 20.05 23.44 -34.30
C VAL A 146 19.69 24.41 -35.42
N GLY A 147 20.54 24.51 -36.41
CA GLY A 147 20.38 25.44 -37.53
C GLY A 147 21.68 26.16 -37.86
N ASP A 148 21.60 27.15 -38.75
CA ASP A 148 22.72 28.03 -39.11
C ASP A 148 22.64 29.39 -38.39
N ASN A 149 23.67 30.22 -38.60
CA ASN A 149 23.86 31.50 -37.87
C ASN A 149 22.69 32.48 -37.90
N ASN A 150 21.76 32.34 -38.86
CA ASN A 150 20.64 33.25 -39.04
C ASN A 150 19.28 32.56 -38.84
N ASN A 151 19.25 31.24 -38.75
CA ASN A 151 18.02 30.50 -38.62
C ASN A 151 18.23 29.23 -37.79
N PHE A 152 18.15 29.35 -36.47
CA PHE A 152 18.29 28.24 -35.55
C PHE A 152 17.03 28.08 -34.69
N SER A 153 16.77 26.86 -34.27
CA SER A 153 15.74 26.53 -33.31
C SER A 153 16.33 25.77 -32.12
N TYR A 154 15.72 25.92 -30.96
CA TYR A 154 16.10 25.15 -29.80
C TYR A 154 15.30 23.87 -29.72
N ILE A 155 15.99 22.76 -29.68
CA ILE A 155 15.38 21.44 -29.41
C ILE A 155 15.75 20.97 -28.02
N ASN A 156 14.83 20.28 -27.35
CA ASN A 156 15.10 19.73 -26.04
C ASN A 156 16.03 18.51 -26.15
N GLY A 157 17.12 18.53 -25.43
CA GLY A 157 17.91 17.36 -25.15
C GLY A 157 17.25 16.51 -24.07
N TYR A 158 17.39 15.19 -24.17
CA TYR A 158 16.89 14.25 -23.17
C TYR A 158 17.99 13.31 -22.72
N ALA A 159 18.06 13.08 -21.42
CA ALA A 159 18.98 12.12 -20.83
C ALA A 159 18.33 11.41 -19.63
N PRO A 160 18.89 10.31 -19.17
CA PRO A 160 18.47 9.69 -17.93
C PRO A 160 18.52 10.70 -16.77
N SER A 161 17.40 10.99 -16.14
CA SER A 161 17.29 11.92 -15.00
C SER A 161 17.36 11.19 -13.66
N ALA A 162 17.10 9.87 -13.64
CA ALA A 162 17.25 9.03 -12.47
C ALA A 162 17.63 7.62 -12.89
N THR A 163 18.42 6.97 -12.06
CA THR A 163 18.73 5.54 -12.21
C THR A 163 17.61 4.71 -11.62
N GLY A 164 17.11 3.75 -12.41
CA GLY A 164 16.13 2.79 -11.90
C GLY A 164 16.81 1.75 -10.98
N ASN A 165 16.05 1.28 -10.00
CA ASN A 165 16.46 0.15 -9.16
C ASN A 165 15.50 -1.01 -9.37
N ASP A 166 15.83 -1.95 -10.21
CA ASP A 166 15.05 -3.17 -10.46
C ASP A 166 15.11 -4.17 -9.30
N GLY A 167 15.99 -3.91 -8.33
CA GLY A 167 16.11 -4.63 -7.07
C GLY A 167 15.00 -4.34 -6.05
N LEU A 168 14.13 -3.35 -6.28
CA LEU A 168 13.07 -2.99 -5.36
C LEU A 168 12.12 -4.17 -5.10
N LYS A 169 11.78 -4.35 -3.83
CA LYS A 169 10.89 -5.40 -3.34
C LYS A 169 10.03 -4.86 -2.19
N TRP A 170 9.08 -5.65 -1.74
CA TRP A 170 8.32 -5.39 -0.54
C TRP A 170 9.24 -5.18 0.66
N GLU A 171 8.95 -4.15 1.44
CA GLU A 171 9.49 -4.02 2.79
C GLU A 171 8.76 -5.01 3.69
N THR A 172 9.51 -5.82 4.43
CA THR A 172 8.95 -6.86 5.29
C THR A 172 9.29 -6.57 6.73
N SER A 173 8.28 -6.55 7.58
CA SER A 173 8.45 -6.52 9.03
C SER A 173 8.06 -7.86 9.63
N GLU A 174 8.83 -8.32 10.60
CA GLU A 174 8.57 -9.55 11.35
C GLU A 174 8.20 -9.21 12.79
N GLN A 175 7.24 -9.91 13.31
CA GLN A 175 6.83 -9.76 14.70
C GLN A 175 6.67 -11.12 15.36
N THR A 176 7.26 -11.26 16.54
CA THR A 176 7.12 -12.44 17.40
C THR A 176 6.54 -11.99 18.75
N ASN A 177 5.49 -12.64 19.19
CA ASN A 177 4.88 -12.39 20.48
C ASN A 177 4.76 -13.69 21.25
N ILE A 178 5.08 -13.65 22.55
CA ILE A 178 4.86 -14.74 23.51
C ILE A 178 4.07 -14.15 24.65
N GLY A 179 3.01 -14.82 25.09
CA GLY A 179 2.15 -14.33 26.16
C GLY A 179 1.61 -15.43 27.05
N ILE A 180 1.26 -15.04 28.25
CA ILE A 180 0.63 -15.89 29.28
C ILE A 180 -0.66 -15.21 29.72
N ASP A 181 -1.75 -15.97 29.71
CA ASP A 181 -3.03 -15.57 30.29
C ASP A 181 -3.35 -16.48 31.47
N ALA A 182 -3.47 -15.92 32.66
CA ALA A 182 -3.83 -16.64 33.87
C ALA A 182 -5.10 -16.06 34.49
N ARG A 183 -6.02 -16.93 34.89
CA ARG A 183 -7.24 -16.57 35.62
C ARG A 183 -7.27 -17.30 36.97
N PHE A 184 -7.53 -16.56 38.01
CA PHE A 184 -7.51 -17.04 39.39
C PHE A 184 -8.86 -16.84 40.05
N LEU A 185 -9.11 -17.58 41.13
CA LEU A 185 -10.24 -17.41 42.05
C LEU A 185 -11.59 -17.41 41.32
N ASN A 186 -11.88 -18.45 40.59
CA ASN A 186 -13.09 -18.56 39.77
C ASN A 186 -13.23 -17.39 38.77
N SER A 187 -12.12 -17.04 38.11
CA SER A 187 -12.04 -15.96 37.10
C SER A 187 -12.30 -14.55 37.64
N ARG A 188 -12.19 -14.33 38.96
CA ARG A 188 -12.30 -13.00 39.57
C ARG A 188 -11.06 -12.12 39.33
N LEU A 189 -9.90 -12.74 39.17
CA LEU A 189 -8.64 -12.07 38.85
C LEU A 189 -8.10 -12.62 37.56
N THR A 190 -7.85 -11.74 36.58
CA THR A 190 -7.21 -12.08 35.30
C THR A 190 -5.89 -11.34 35.19
N VAL A 191 -4.84 -12.06 34.87
CA VAL A 191 -3.49 -11.52 34.62
C VAL A 191 -3.09 -11.91 33.22
N THR A 192 -2.71 -10.93 32.41
CA THR A 192 -2.16 -11.13 31.07
C THR A 192 -0.79 -10.49 31.00
N ALA A 193 0.20 -11.23 30.55
CA ALA A 193 1.54 -10.75 30.27
C ALA A 193 1.94 -11.12 28.84
N CYS A 194 2.60 -10.18 28.11
CA CYS A 194 3.11 -10.34 26.75
C CYS A 194 4.55 -9.81 26.68
#